data_d89a075486ad1bff5d8b859fc84a90be
#
_entry.id   d89a075486ad1bff5d8b859fc84a90be
#
_cell.length_a   1.000
_cell.length_b   1.000
_cell.length_c   1.000
_cell.angle_alpha   90.00
_cell.angle_beta   90.00
_cell.angle_gamma   90.00
#
_symmetry.space_group_name_H-M   'P 1'
#
loop_
_entity.id
_entity.type
_entity.pdbx_description
1 polymer ?
#
loop_
_entity_poly.entity_id
_entity_poly.type
_entity_poly.pdbx_seq_one_letter_code
_entity_poly.pdbx_strand_id
1 'polypeptide(L)'
;AIDVVVISTPYHHHALASGAAMRAGKHVYCEKPLAHTVYEARLLQDVYNELRPGIATQMGTQIHATENYRRVVELVQGGAVGPVSEVHVWCSRTIPTVEVAILPEQPEPDSFHWDVWLGPAAARSYNEQYFQGGNLNWNRRWDFGNGVLGDMGSHLIDLPFWALDLRRPLTVESVGPEVDPVACPPWQVVTWEHAPRNGNPNLATPVKVVWYHGPEGMRQRSDLLQPLVGEDTKIDDWGIGAAFLGEKGVVVADYGKYVLSPAAQ
;
A
#
# COMPACT_ATOMS: atom_id res chain seq x y z
N ALA A 1 -15.26 -18.76 24.97
CA ALA A 1 -15.81 -18.04 23.82
C ALA A 1 -14.70 -17.16 23.22
N ILE A 2 -14.69 -16.98 21.92
CA ILE A 2 -13.75 -16.07 21.20
C ILE A 2 -14.55 -14.82 20.88
N ASP A 3 -14.00 -13.64 21.20
CA ASP A 3 -14.65 -12.35 20.96
C ASP A 3 -13.96 -11.58 19.83
N VAL A 4 -12.63 -11.77 19.69
CA VAL A 4 -11.80 -11.08 18.70
C VAL A 4 -10.95 -12.10 17.94
N VAL A 5 -10.78 -11.90 16.65
CA VAL A 5 -9.88 -12.67 15.79
C VAL A 5 -8.80 -11.73 15.25
N VAL A 6 -7.52 -12.10 15.46
CA VAL A 6 -6.36 -11.43 14.88
C VAL A 6 -5.89 -12.25 13.69
N ILE A 7 -5.77 -11.61 12.52
CA ILE A 7 -5.39 -12.26 11.25
C ILE A 7 -4.07 -11.67 10.79
N SER A 8 -3.02 -12.52 10.79
CA SER A 8 -1.65 -12.19 10.39
C SER A 8 -1.07 -13.27 9.46
N THR A 9 -1.92 -13.84 8.66
CA THR A 9 -1.59 -14.81 7.60
C THR A 9 -1.01 -14.13 6.36
N PRO A 10 -0.61 -14.87 5.31
CA PRO A 10 -0.36 -14.27 3.99
C PRO A 10 -1.62 -13.61 3.40
N TYR A 11 -1.44 -12.65 2.49
CA TYR A 11 -2.51 -11.76 1.98
C TYR A 11 -3.72 -12.48 1.39
N HIS A 12 -3.49 -13.59 0.68
CA HIS A 12 -4.56 -14.38 0.06
C HIS A 12 -5.53 -15.03 1.05
N HIS A 13 -5.19 -15.06 2.34
CA HIS A 13 -6.10 -15.55 3.40
C HIS A 13 -6.90 -14.44 4.08
N HIS A 14 -6.43 -13.18 4.01
CA HIS A 14 -6.96 -12.08 4.83
C HIS A 14 -8.46 -11.89 4.68
N ALA A 15 -8.95 -11.81 3.45
CA ALA A 15 -10.37 -11.58 3.21
C ALA A 15 -11.25 -12.75 3.63
N LEU A 16 -10.81 -13.97 3.35
CA LEU A 16 -11.55 -15.19 3.72
C LEU A 16 -11.72 -15.28 5.24
N ALA A 17 -10.62 -15.17 5.99
CA ALA A 17 -10.61 -15.25 7.44
C ALA A 17 -11.39 -14.09 8.08
N SER A 18 -11.19 -12.86 7.58
CA SER A 18 -11.92 -11.67 8.07
C SER A 18 -13.42 -11.79 7.87
N GLY A 19 -13.84 -12.17 6.65
CA GLY A 19 -15.25 -12.33 6.32
C GLY A 19 -15.93 -13.43 7.13
N ALA A 20 -15.24 -14.56 7.36
CA ALA A 20 -15.75 -15.64 8.20
C ALA A 20 -15.90 -15.21 9.67
N ALA A 21 -14.89 -14.53 10.21
CA ALA A 21 -14.93 -14.03 11.59
C ALA A 21 -16.05 -13.00 11.80
N MET A 22 -16.19 -12.03 10.88
CA MET A 22 -17.25 -11.02 10.93
C MET A 22 -18.65 -11.66 10.90
N ARG A 23 -18.89 -12.61 9.96
CA ARG A 23 -20.18 -13.33 9.87
C ARG A 23 -20.47 -14.19 11.09
N ALA A 24 -19.42 -14.64 11.81
CA ALA A 24 -19.56 -15.30 13.11
C ALA A 24 -19.76 -14.33 14.29
N GLY A 25 -19.97 -13.02 14.02
CA GLY A 25 -20.19 -11.97 15.02
C GLY A 25 -18.94 -11.66 15.85
N LYS A 26 -17.74 -11.85 15.30
CA LYS A 26 -16.47 -11.56 15.99
C LYS A 26 -15.89 -10.24 15.55
N HIS A 27 -15.25 -9.55 16.49
CA HIS A 27 -14.39 -8.41 16.16
C HIS A 27 -13.15 -8.89 15.40
N VAL A 28 -12.63 -8.05 14.49
CA VAL A 28 -11.52 -8.43 13.62
C VAL A 28 -10.41 -7.39 13.65
N TYR A 29 -9.19 -7.85 13.90
CA TYR A 29 -7.97 -7.14 13.61
C TYR A 29 -7.25 -7.89 12.48
N CYS A 30 -7.10 -7.27 11.32
CA CYS A 30 -6.46 -7.87 10.17
C CYS A 30 -5.21 -7.10 9.79
N GLU A 31 -4.07 -7.78 9.62
CA GLU A 31 -2.86 -7.16 9.10
C GLU A 31 -3.06 -6.60 7.69
N LYS A 32 -2.22 -5.67 7.31
CA LYS A 32 -2.21 -5.06 5.97
C LYS A 32 -1.55 -6.01 4.93
N PRO A 33 -1.96 -5.93 3.67
CA PRO A 33 -3.15 -5.27 3.13
C PRO A 33 -4.43 -5.99 3.55
N LEU A 34 -5.54 -5.28 3.59
CA LEU A 34 -6.81 -5.82 4.07
C LEU A 34 -7.32 -7.02 3.25
N ALA A 35 -6.99 -7.05 1.98
CA ALA A 35 -7.44 -8.07 1.03
C ALA A 35 -6.42 -8.24 -0.11
N HIS A 36 -6.50 -9.35 -0.81
CA HIS A 36 -5.65 -9.68 -1.93
C HIS A 36 -6.16 -9.09 -3.25
N THR A 37 -7.48 -8.92 -3.38
CA THR A 37 -8.11 -8.35 -4.57
C THR A 37 -9.06 -7.20 -4.23
N VAL A 38 -9.33 -6.35 -5.25
CA VAL A 38 -10.33 -5.27 -5.12
C VAL A 38 -11.73 -5.84 -4.82
N TYR A 39 -12.06 -6.98 -5.42
CA TYR A 39 -13.33 -7.67 -5.16
C TYR A 39 -13.47 -8.07 -3.68
N GLU A 40 -12.45 -8.70 -3.12
CA GLU A 40 -12.42 -9.08 -1.71
C GLU A 40 -12.54 -7.88 -0.77
N ALA A 41 -11.82 -6.78 -1.08
CA ALA A 41 -11.91 -5.56 -0.29
C ALA A 41 -13.33 -4.97 -0.26
N ARG A 42 -14.01 -4.98 -1.42
CA ARG A 42 -15.42 -4.54 -1.51
C ARG A 42 -16.35 -5.48 -0.77
N LEU A 43 -16.16 -6.79 -0.91
CA LEU A 43 -16.96 -7.78 -0.17
C LEU A 43 -16.83 -7.61 1.34
N LEU A 44 -15.62 -7.38 1.85
CA LEU A 44 -15.42 -7.10 3.27
C LEU A 44 -16.11 -5.81 3.73
N GLN A 45 -16.10 -4.77 2.90
CA GLN A 45 -16.80 -3.53 3.17
C GLN A 45 -18.32 -3.76 3.26
N ASP A 46 -18.88 -4.54 2.35
CA ASP A 46 -20.31 -4.87 2.33
C ASP A 46 -20.69 -5.68 3.58
N VAL A 47 -19.94 -6.73 3.91
CA VAL A 47 -20.15 -7.53 5.13
C VAL A 47 -20.07 -6.66 6.40
N TYR A 48 -19.09 -5.75 6.48
CA TYR A 48 -18.99 -4.82 7.60
C TYR A 48 -20.20 -3.91 7.70
N ASN A 49 -20.65 -3.35 6.56
CA ASN A 49 -21.81 -2.45 6.52
C ASN A 49 -23.12 -3.13 6.97
N GLU A 50 -23.27 -4.43 6.67
CA GLU A 50 -24.42 -5.23 7.12
C GLU A 50 -24.39 -5.48 8.64
N LEU A 51 -23.20 -5.65 9.23
CA LEU A 51 -23.04 -6.12 10.60
C LEU A 51 -22.78 -5.00 11.62
N ARG A 52 -22.38 -3.81 11.17
CA ARG A 52 -22.19 -2.66 12.07
C ARG A 52 -23.53 -2.16 12.65
N PRO A 53 -23.58 -1.62 13.89
CA PRO A 53 -22.45 -1.37 14.80
C PRO A 53 -22.07 -2.56 15.69
N GLY A 54 -22.59 -3.77 15.45
CA GLY A 54 -22.39 -4.93 16.31
C GLY A 54 -20.97 -5.48 16.36
N ILE A 55 -20.13 -5.13 15.38
CA ILE A 55 -18.72 -5.55 15.31
C ILE A 55 -17.78 -4.37 15.16
N ALA A 56 -16.57 -4.50 15.70
CA ALA A 56 -15.44 -3.59 15.47
C ALA A 56 -14.41 -4.25 14.56
N THR A 57 -13.85 -3.47 13.64
CA THR A 57 -12.78 -3.91 12.74
C THR A 57 -11.63 -2.92 12.72
N GLN A 58 -10.40 -3.43 12.58
CA GLN A 58 -9.19 -2.62 12.48
C GLN A 58 -8.23 -3.26 11.49
N MET A 59 -7.63 -2.45 10.61
CA MET A 59 -6.50 -2.88 9.78
C MET A 59 -5.16 -2.54 10.46
N GLY A 60 -4.18 -3.45 10.34
CA GLY A 60 -2.87 -3.35 10.96
C GLY A 60 -1.91 -2.37 10.26
N THR A 61 -2.33 -1.12 10.05
CA THR A 61 -1.48 -0.05 9.48
C THR A 61 -0.80 0.73 10.60
N GLN A 62 0.23 0.16 11.22
CA GLN A 62 0.88 0.71 12.40
C GLN A 62 1.52 2.09 12.18
N ILE A 63 1.96 2.39 10.96
CA ILE A 63 2.60 3.68 10.63
C ILE A 63 1.60 4.85 10.75
N HIS A 64 0.32 4.62 10.55
CA HIS A 64 -0.75 5.58 10.78
C HIS A 64 -0.69 6.20 12.20
N ALA A 65 -0.24 5.43 13.18
CA ALA A 65 -0.17 5.86 14.57
C ALA A 65 1.11 6.64 14.92
N THR A 66 2.04 6.86 13.97
CA THR A 66 3.31 7.55 14.25
C THR A 66 3.13 9.05 14.42
N GLU A 67 3.99 9.63 15.24
CA GLU A 67 3.98 11.08 15.51
C GLU A 67 4.28 11.89 14.24
N ASN A 68 5.24 11.42 13.42
CA ASN A 68 5.63 12.14 12.21
C ASN A 68 4.48 12.22 11.19
N TYR A 69 3.72 11.13 10.99
CA TYR A 69 2.56 11.17 10.10
C TYR A 69 1.49 12.16 10.58
N ARG A 70 1.19 12.19 11.88
CA ARG A 70 0.26 13.17 12.45
C ARG A 70 0.74 14.58 12.20
N ARG A 71 2.04 14.85 12.40
CA ARG A 71 2.63 16.18 12.15
C ARG A 71 2.50 16.58 10.67
N VAL A 72 2.78 15.69 9.74
CA VAL A 72 2.64 15.97 8.30
C VAL A 72 1.19 16.24 7.94
N VAL A 73 0.25 15.46 8.47
CA VAL A 73 -1.19 15.69 8.29
C VAL A 73 -1.59 17.08 8.79
N GLU A 74 -1.15 17.48 9.99
CA GLU A 74 -1.40 18.82 10.55
C GLU A 74 -0.83 19.94 9.64
N LEU A 75 0.39 19.77 9.12
CA LEU A 75 1.01 20.74 8.22
C LEU A 75 0.23 20.91 6.92
N VAL A 76 -0.14 19.79 6.27
CA VAL A 76 -0.88 19.82 5.02
C VAL A 76 -2.29 20.39 5.23
N GLN A 77 -3.01 19.92 6.24
CA GLN A 77 -4.35 20.40 6.57
C GLN A 77 -4.34 21.86 7.04
N GLY A 78 -3.28 22.28 7.73
CA GLY A 78 -3.06 23.68 8.13
C GLY A 78 -2.64 24.61 6.97
N GLY A 79 -2.48 24.07 5.76
CA GLY A 79 -2.17 24.84 4.56
C GLY A 79 -0.71 25.30 4.46
N ALA A 80 0.22 24.60 5.09
CA ALA A 80 1.65 24.93 5.06
C ALA A 80 2.21 24.97 3.63
N VAL A 81 1.71 24.10 2.72
CA VAL A 81 2.07 24.07 1.30
C VAL A 81 0.98 24.68 0.39
N GLY A 82 -0.13 25.17 0.95
CA GLY A 82 -1.29 25.63 0.18
C GLY A 82 -2.08 24.47 -0.45
N PRO A 83 -3.00 24.77 -1.40
CA PRO A 83 -3.70 23.75 -2.16
C PRO A 83 -2.73 22.77 -2.81
N VAL A 84 -2.97 21.47 -2.60
CA VAL A 84 -2.13 20.38 -3.13
C VAL A 84 -2.71 19.89 -4.45
N SER A 85 -1.90 19.83 -5.49
CA SER A 85 -2.28 19.32 -6.82
C SER A 85 -1.74 17.91 -7.09
N GLU A 86 -0.57 17.58 -6.56
CA GLU A 86 0.06 16.27 -6.76
C GLU A 86 0.67 15.74 -5.46
N VAL A 87 0.62 14.43 -5.30
CA VAL A 87 1.36 13.71 -4.25
C VAL A 87 2.13 12.57 -4.89
N HIS A 88 3.43 12.53 -4.67
CA HIS A 88 4.31 11.47 -5.14
C HIS A 88 4.71 10.59 -3.97
N VAL A 89 4.49 9.29 -4.10
CA VAL A 89 4.72 8.27 -3.05
C VAL A 89 5.67 7.23 -3.61
N TRP A 90 6.67 6.81 -2.85
CA TRP A 90 7.66 5.86 -3.36
C TRP A 90 8.18 4.88 -2.34
N CYS A 91 8.69 3.76 -2.86
CA CYS A 91 9.41 2.75 -2.11
C CYS A 91 10.57 2.21 -2.96
N SER A 92 11.80 2.37 -2.48
CA SER A 92 13.00 1.85 -3.15
C SER A 92 13.16 0.33 -3.03
N ARG A 93 12.27 -0.33 -2.27
CA ARG A 93 12.32 -1.78 -2.13
C ARG A 93 12.20 -2.44 -3.50
N THR A 94 13.10 -3.34 -3.80
CA THR A 94 13.06 -4.16 -5.00
C THR A 94 12.61 -5.57 -4.66
N ILE A 95 11.78 -6.13 -5.51
CA ILE A 95 11.44 -7.55 -5.45
C ILE A 95 12.21 -8.24 -6.59
N PRO A 96 13.02 -9.27 -6.30
CA PRO A 96 13.64 -10.06 -7.35
C PRO A 96 12.58 -10.66 -8.27
N THR A 97 12.90 -10.77 -9.55
CA THR A 97 12.03 -11.43 -10.53
C THR A 97 11.77 -12.89 -10.14
N VAL A 98 10.61 -13.39 -10.51
CA VAL A 98 10.29 -14.81 -10.36
C VAL A 98 10.74 -15.51 -11.64
N GLU A 99 11.82 -16.28 -11.56
CA GLU A 99 12.38 -16.96 -12.73
C GLU A 99 11.58 -18.22 -13.13
N VAL A 100 10.94 -18.86 -12.15
CA VAL A 100 10.20 -20.10 -12.35
C VAL A 100 8.77 -19.96 -11.83
N ALA A 101 7.80 -20.13 -12.73
CA ALA A 101 6.37 -20.01 -12.41
C ALA A 101 5.91 -21.04 -11.37
N ILE A 102 6.22 -22.30 -11.63
CA ILE A 102 5.88 -23.44 -10.78
C ILE A 102 7.20 -24.10 -10.38
N LEU A 103 7.44 -24.12 -9.07
CA LEU A 103 8.62 -24.74 -8.51
C LEU A 103 8.49 -26.28 -8.52
N PRO A 104 9.61 -27.03 -8.65
CA PRO A 104 9.57 -28.49 -8.58
C PRO A 104 9.05 -28.95 -7.22
N GLU A 105 8.39 -30.11 -7.22
CA GLU A 105 7.88 -30.72 -6.01
C GLU A 105 9.01 -31.06 -5.01
N GLN A 106 8.74 -30.81 -3.74
CA GLN A 106 9.57 -31.24 -2.62
C GLN A 106 8.72 -32.06 -1.64
N PRO A 107 9.34 -32.93 -0.83
CA PRO A 107 8.63 -33.60 0.25
C PRO A 107 8.09 -32.59 1.26
N GLU A 108 6.80 -32.69 1.56
CA GLU A 108 6.18 -31.86 2.59
C GLU A 108 6.62 -32.35 3.99
N PRO A 109 7.09 -31.47 4.89
CA PRO A 109 7.41 -31.86 6.26
C PRO A 109 6.15 -32.29 7.03
N ASP A 110 6.22 -33.31 7.86
CA ASP A 110 5.11 -33.83 8.67
C ASP A 110 4.45 -32.76 9.59
N SER A 111 5.21 -31.73 9.95
CA SER A 111 4.74 -30.64 10.82
C SER A 111 4.14 -29.47 10.05
N PHE A 112 4.08 -29.52 8.73
CA PHE A 112 3.58 -28.45 7.88
C PHE A 112 2.33 -28.92 7.11
N HIS A 113 1.34 -28.06 6.99
CA HIS A 113 0.08 -28.32 6.28
C HIS A 113 0.00 -27.41 5.07
N TRP A 114 0.56 -27.88 3.95
CA TRP A 114 0.66 -27.11 2.72
C TRP A 114 -0.69 -26.74 2.15
N ASP A 115 -1.66 -27.62 2.20
CA ASP A 115 -3.04 -27.39 1.77
C ASP A 115 -3.69 -26.24 2.54
N VAL A 116 -3.44 -26.16 3.85
CA VAL A 116 -3.91 -25.06 4.71
C VAL A 116 -3.21 -23.75 4.37
N TRP A 117 -1.89 -23.79 4.10
CA TRP A 117 -1.14 -22.60 3.72
C TRP A 117 -1.54 -22.09 2.34
N LEU A 118 -1.81 -22.96 1.38
CA LEU A 118 -2.34 -22.61 0.07
C LEU A 118 -3.71 -21.94 0.15
N GLY A 119 -4.58 -22.44 1.03
CA GLY A 119 -5.92 -21.89 1.22
C GLY A 119 -6.67 -21.69 -0.10
N PRO A 120 -7.07 -20.44 -0.43
CA PRO A 120 -7.83 -20.15 -1.66
C PRO A 120 -6.96 -20.08 -2.93
N ALA A 121 -5.63 -20.17 -2.83
CA ALA A 121 -4.76 -20.14 -4.00
C ALA A 121 -4.88 -21.41 -4.84
N ALA A 122 -4.46 -21.36 -6.11
CA ALA A 122 -4.49 -22.51 -6.99
C ALA A 122 -3.63 -23.66 -6.44
N ALA A 123 -4.17 -24.89 -6.49
CA ALA A 123 -3.48 -26.09 -6.01
C ALA A 123 -2.17 -26.32 -6.77
N ARG A 124 -1.11 -26.60 -6.02
CA ARG A 124 0.25 -26.92 -6.52
C ARG A 124 1.01 -27.75 -5.53
N SER A 125 2.05 -28.44 -6.00
CA SER A 125 2.94 -29.20 -5.15
C SER A 125 3.70 -28.32 -4.18
N TYR A 126 4.03 -28.87 -3.02
CA TYR A 126 4.82 -28.19 -2.00
C TYR A 126 6.22 -27.86 -2.50
N ASN A 127 6.67 -26.65 -2.19
CA ASN A 127 8.06 -26.23 -2.26
C ASN A 127 8.29 -25.07 -1.29
N GLU A 128 9.27 -25.23 -0.40
CA GLU A 128 9.56 -24.23 0.63
C GLU A 128 9.92 -22.84 0.08
N GLN A 129 10.45 -22.75 -1.13
CA GLN A 129 10.82 -21.48 -1.77
C GLN A 129 9.62 -20.58 -2.08
N TYR A 130 8.38 -21.08 -1.98
CA TYR A 130 7.21 -20.21 -2.10
C TYR A 130 7.09 -19.23 -0.94
N PHE A 131 7.51 -19.60 0.26
CA PHE A 131 7.31 -18.83 1.48
C PHE A 131 8.57 -18.63 2.33
N GLN A 132 9.64 -19.38 2.08
CA GLN A 132 10.90 -19.22 2.79
C GLN A 132 11.45 -17.79 2.59
N GLY A 133 11.80 -17.10 3.70
CA GLY A 133 12.14 -15.68 3.67
C GLY A 133 10.97 -14.73 3.92
N GLY A 134 9.78 -15.27 4.19
CA GLY A 134 8.60 -14.51 4.62
C GLY A 134 7.90 -13.74 3.50
N ASN A 135 7.26 -12.63 3.85
CA ASN A 135 6.44 -11.84 2.93
C ASN A 135 7.20 -11.32 1.71
N LEU A 136 8.49 -11.05 1.82
CA LEU A 136 9.31 -10.60 0.69
C LEU A 136 9.51 -11.69 -0.37
N ASN A 137 9.15 -12.91 -0.09
CA ASN A 137 9.24 -14.02 -1.02
C ASN A 137 7.88 -14.38 -1.62
N TRP A 138 6.88 -14.71 -0.79
CA TRP A 138 5.57 -15.13 -1.31
C TRP A 138 4.81 -13.98 -1.98
N ASN A 139 4.97 -12.73 -1.56
CA ASN A 139 4.29 -11.59 -2.17
C ASN A 139 4.74 -11.24 -3.60
N ARG A 140 5.80 -11.87 -4.09
CA ARG A 140 6.28 -11.71 -5.48
C ARG A 140 5.39 -12.41 -6.51
N ARG A 141 4.53 -13.30 -6.04
CA ARG A 141 3.63 -14.11 -6.89
C ARG A 141 2.20 -13.64 -6.73
N TRP A 142 1.52 -13.44 -7.85
CA TRP A 142 0.12 -13.00 -7.84
C TRP A 142 -0.82 -13.93 -7.05
N ASP A 143 -0.50 -15.22 -6.94
CA ASP A 143 -1.32 -16.16 -6.17
C ASP A 143 -1.33 -15.90 -4.66
N PHE A 144 -0.29 -15.27 -4.13
CA PHE A 144 -0.10 -15.12 -2.69
C PHE A 144 -0.02 -13.67 -2.23
N GLY A 145 0.33 -12.75 -3.15
CA GLY A 145 0.58 -11.36 -2.80
C GLY A 145 0.38 -10.38 -3.96
N ASN A 146 0.72 -9.12 -3.73
CA ASN A 146 0.49 -8.00 -4.64
C ASN A 146 1.76 -7.18 -4.90
N GLY A 147 2.92 -7.78 -4.73
CA GLY A 147 4.19 -7.10 -4.95
C GLY A 147 4.48 -5.95 -3.99
N VAL A 148 5.39 -5.06 -4.42
CA VAL A 148 5.81 -3.90 -3.60
C VAL A 148 4.67 -2.96 -3.30
N LEU A 149 3.81 -2.69 -4.28
CA LEU A 149 2.67 -1.80 -4.08
C LEU A 149 1.70 -2.35 -3.03
N GLY A 150 1.35 -3.63 -3.10
CA GLY A 150 0.47 -4.27 -2.11
C GLY A 150 1.09 -4.34 -0.72
N ASP A 151 2.39 -4.61 -0.62
CA ASP A 151 3.10 -4.67 0.66
C ASP A 151 3.26 -3.27 1.29
N MET A 152 3.74 -2.30 0.52
CA MET A 152 4.16 -1.00 1.04
C MET A 152 3.15 0.13 0.82
N GLY A 153 2.25 -0.02 -0.15
CA GLY A 153 1.28 1.02 -0.50
C GLY A 153 0.37 1.36 0.68
N SER A 154 -0.11 0.37 1.43
CA SER A 154 -0.95 0.60 2.60
C SER A 154 -0.25 1.41 3.71
N HIS A 155 1.07 1.38 3.79
CA HIS A 155 1.83 2.18 4.73
C HIS A 155 2.08 3.62 4.25
N LEU A 156 2.32 3.79 2.95
CA LEU A 156 2.82 5.04 2.38
C LEU A 156 1.71 5.88 1.73
N ILE A 157 0.75 5.23 1.05
CA ILE A 157 -0.42 5.89 0.45
C ILE A 157 -1.44 6.30 1.52
N ASP A 158 -1.41 5.68 2.69
CA ASP A 158 -2.21 6.08 3.85
C ASP A 158 -2.02 7.57 4.19
N LEU A 159 -0.79 8.06 4.15
CA LEU A 159 -0.49 9.45 4.47
C LEU A 159 -1.22 10.48 3.58
N PRO A 160 -1.16 10.42 2.24
CA PRO A 160 -1.97 11.31 1.40
C PRO A 160 -3.46 11.11 1.54
N PHE A 161 -3.94 9.87 1.72
CA PHE A 161 -5.35 9.62 1.94
C PHE A 161 -5.85 10.29 3.23
N TRP A 162 -5.08 10.24 4.30
CA TRP A 162 -5.41 10.91 5.55
C TRP A 162 -5.28 12.43 5.45
N ALA A 163 -4.13 12.93 4.98
CA ALA A 163 -3.84 14.36 4.94
C ALA A 163 -4.84 15.14 4.06
N LEU A 164 -5.27 14.55 2.95
CA LEU A 164 -6.15 15.17 1.97
C LEU A 164 -7.59 14.63 2.02
N ASP A 165 -7.92 13.71 2.95
CA ASP A 165 -9.21 13.04 3.04
C ASP A 165 -9.65 12.46 1.69
N LEU A 166 -8.73 11.79 0.98
CA LEU A 166 -9.00 11.21 -0.33
C LEU A 166 -10.04 10.09 -0.25
N ARG A 167 -10.74 9.89 -1.32
CA ARG A 167 -11.75 8.83 -1.49
C ARG A 167 -11.42 8.02 -2.74
N ARG A 168 -12.42 7.38 -3.32
CA ARG A 168 -12.26 6.59 -4.55
C ARG A 168 -11.66 7.46 -5.66
N PRO A 169 -10.64 6.98 -6.37
CA PRO A 169 -10.12 7.67 -7.54
C PRO A 169 -11.14 7.65 -8.69
N LEU A 170 -11.03 8.62 -9.58
CA LEU A 170 -11.77 8.68 -10.84
C LEU A 170 -11.13 7.76 -11.88
N THR A 171 -9.80 7.80 -11.96
CA THR A 171 -9.01 7.00 -12.89
C THR A 171 -7.83 6.35 -12.17
N VAL A 172 -7.39 5.22 -12.70
CA VAL A 172 -6.16 4.54 -12.29
C VAL A 172 -5.42 4.13 -13.55
N GLU A 173 -4.18 4.57 -13.68
CA GLU A 173 -3.27 4.20 -14.76
C GLU A 173 -2.01 3.56 -14.19
N SER A 174 -1.51 2.54 -14.85
CA SER A 174 -0.28 1.85 -14.45
C SER A 174 0.67 1.72 -15.62
N VAL A 175 1.93 2.09 -15.39
CA VAL A 175 3.05 1.90 -16.32
C VAL A 175 4.07 1.00 -15.66
N GLY A 176 4.52 -0.02 -16.38
CA GLY A 176 5.45 -1.04 -15.89
C GLY A 176 5.97 -1.91 -17.02
N PRO A 177 6.69 -2.99 -16.71
CA PRO A 177 7.05 -4.00 -17.69
C PRO A 177 5.80 -4.69 -18.24
N GLU A 178 5.98 -5.50 -19.29
CA GLU A 178 4.94 -6.39 -19.76
C GLU A 178 4.40 -7.26 -18.60
N VAL A 179 3.09 -7.49 -18.60
CA VAL A 179 2.43 -8.22 -17.51
C VAL A 179 2.88 -9.68 -17.51
N ASP A 180 3.52 -10.09 -16.42
CA ASP A 180 3.81 -11.50 -16.17
C ASP A 180 2.60 -12.16 -15.47
N PRO A 181 2.13 -13.33 -15.94
CA PRO A 181 0.94 -13.98 -15.37
C PRO A 181 1.18 -14.57 -13.96
N VAL A 182 2.43 -14.68 -13.52
CA VAL A 182 2.81 -15.29 -12.25
C VAL A 182 3.44 -14.28 -11.29
N ALA A 183 4.33 -13.43 -11.81
CA ALA A 183 5.17 -12.53 -11.02
C ALA A 183 4.59 -11.13 -10.94
N CYS A 184 4.64 -10.56 -9.75
CA CYS A 184 4.41 -9.13 -9.57
C CYS A 184 5.52 -8.30 -10.22
N PRO A 185 5.23 -7.10 -10.74
CA PRO A 185 6.20 -6.32 -11.49
C PRO A 185 7.37 -5.87 -10.60
N PRO A 186 8.62 -5.94 -11.10
CA PRO A 186 9.82 -5.50 -10.38
C PRO A 186 9.92 -3.97 -10.29
N TRP A 187 9.21 -3.25 -11.14
CA TRP A 187 9.04 -1.80 -11.07
C TRP A 187 7.67 -1.39 -11.60
N GLN A 188 7.14 -0.30 -11.11
CA GLN A 188 5.86 0.23 -11.54
C GLN A 188 5.72 1.70 -11.17
N VAL A 189 5.04 2.44 -12.05
CA VAL A 189 4.50 3.77 -11.76
C VAL A 189 2.99 3.69 -11.88
N VAL A 190 2.28 4.05 -10.81
CA VAL A 190 0.81 4.02 -10.80
C VAL A 190 0.29 5.39 -10.46
N THR A 191 -0.63 5.89 -11.27
CA THR A 191 -1.26 7.21 -11.10
C THR A 191 -2.73 7.04 -10.79
N TRP A 192 -3.19 7.71 -9.74
CA TRP A 192 -4.60 7.87 -9.38
C TRP A 192 -4.99 9.34 -9.51
N GLU A 193 -6.11 9.61 -10.13
CA GLU A 193 -6.70 10.94 -10.15
C GLU A 193 -7.93 10.97 -9.24
N HIS A 194 -7.96 11.95 -8.35
CA HIS A 194 -9.05 12.16 -7.41
C HIS A 194 -9.80 13.45 -7.72
N ALA A 195 -11.13 13.40 -7.59
CA ALA A 195 -11.97 14.57 -7.77
C ALA A 195 -11.69 15.65 -6.70
N PRO A 196 -11.86 16.93 -7.03
CA PRO A 196 -11.86 17.99 -6.04
C PRO A 196 -12.97 17.76 -5.01
N ARG A 197 -12.76 18.23 -3.78
CA ARG A 197 -13.76 18.11 -2.69
C ARG A 197 -14.22 19.47 -2.24
N ASN A 198 -15.50 19.71 -2.41
CA ASN A 198 -16.15 20.92 -1.92
C ASN A 198 -16.01 21.04 -0.39
N GLY A 199 -15.65 22.24 0.07
CA GLY A 199 -15.47 22.51 1.50
C GLY A 199 -14.10 22.18 2.08
N ASN A 200 -13.20 21.59 1.30
CA ASN A 200 -11.79 21.41 1.70
C ASN A 200 -10.91 22.32 0.84
N PRO A 201 -10.34 23.41 1.38
CA PRO A 201 -9.51 24.34 0.62
C PRO A 201 -8.23 23.72 0.08
N ASN A 202 -7.74 22.62 0.69
CA ASN A 202 -6.56 21.89 0.23
C ASN A 202 -6.87 20.91 -0.91
N LEU A 203 -8.15 20.71 -1.23
CA LEU A 203 -8.67 19.84 -2.30
C LEU A 203 -9.59 20.60 -3.26
N ALA A 204 -9.37 21.90 -3.43
CA ALA A 204 -10.16 22.72 -4.36
C ALA A 204 -9.93 22.34 -5.84
N THR A 205 -8.83 21.68 -6.14
CA THR A 205 -8.46 21.16 -7.46
C THR A 205 -8.45 19.63 -7.46
N PRO A 206 -8.52 18.96 -8.63
CA PRO A 206 -8.21 17.55 -8.73
C PRO A 206 -6.82 17.25 -8.19
N VAL A 207 -6.66 16.12 -7.50
CA VAL A 207 -5.38 15.70 -6.96
C VAL A 207 -4.92 14.44 -7.67
N LYS A 208 -3.68 14.47 -8.15
CA LYS A 208 -2.99 13.31 -8.68
C LYS A 208 -2.12 12.68 -7.58
N VAL A 209 -2.29 11.39 -7.34
CA VAL A 209 -1.40 10.60 -6.48
C VAL A 209 -0.60 9.66 -7.38
N VAL A 210 0.72 9.68 -7.26
CA VAL A 210 1.61 8.85 -8.10
C VAL A 210 2.48 7.99 -7.22
N TRP A 211 2.45 6.70 -7.45
CA TRP A 211 3.30 5.71 -6.81
C TRP A 211 4.49 5.32 -7.68
N TYR A 212 5.64 5.13 -7.05
CA TYR A 212 6.86 4.67 -7.72
C TYR A 212 7.51 3.54 -6.94
N HIS A 213 7.91 2.48 -7.61
CA HIS A 213 8.83 1.49 -7.06
C HIS A 213 9.72 0.85 -8.14
N GLY A 214 10.79 0.20 -7.67
CA GLY A 214 11.81 -0.39 -8.52
C GLY A 214 12.71 0.63 -9.22
N PRO A 215 13.80 0.20 -9.87
CA PRO A 215 14.85 1.11 -10.37
C PRO A 215 14.32 2.17 -11.32
N GLU A 216 13.48 1.79 -12.30
CA GLU A 216 12.95 2.73 -13.29
C GLU A 216 11.94 3.71 -12.66
N GLY A 217 11.06 3.23 -11.79
CA GLY A 217 10.12 4.11 -11.08
C GLY A 217 10.87 5.10 -10.18
N MET A 218 11.90 4.64 -9.47
CA MET A 218 12.70 5.50 -8.60
C MET A 218 13.48 6.56 -9.40
N ARG A 219 13.98 6.23 -10.59
CA ARG A 219 14.64 7.18 -11.48
C ARG A 219 13.65 8.28 -11.92
N GLN A 220 12.47 7.90 -12.40
CA GLN A 220 11.44 8.86 -12.82
C GLN A 220 11.02 9.79 -11.66
N ARG A 221 10.87 9.23 -10.44
CA ARG A 221 10.61 10.03 -9.23
C ARG A 221 11.72 11.05 -8.99
N SER A 222 12.98 10.65 -9.08
CA SER A 222 14.13 11.52 -8.80
C SER A 222 14.24 12.65 -9.83
N ASP A 223 14.11 12.33 -11.10
CA ASP A 223 14.14 13.31 -12.19
C ASP A 223 13.05 14.39 -12.00
N LEU A 224 11.89 14.02 -11.47
CA LEU A 224 10.77 14.93 -11.27
C LEU A 224 10.92 15.73 -9.97
N LEU A 225 11.26 15.10 -8.85
CA LEU A 225 11.17 15.74 -7.54
C LEU A 225 12.44 16.51 -7.16
N GLN A 226 13.63 16.10 -7.61
CA GLN A 226 14.87 16.77 -7.22
C GLN A 226 14.89 18.27 -7.53
N PRO A 227 14.38 18.75 -8.68
CA PRO A 227 14.31 20.19 -8.97
C PRO A 227 13.33 20.98 -8.08
N LEU A 228 12.37 20.27 -7.43
CA LEU A 228 11.29 20.90 -6.65
C LEU A 228 11.62 21.00 -5.16
N VAL A 229 12.62 20.28 -4.68
CA VAL A 229 13.11 20.33 -3.31
C VAL A 229 14.40 21.16 -3.25
N GLY A 230 14.67 21.81 -2.13
CA GLY A 230 15.88 22.61 -2.00
C GLY A 230 17.16 21.79 -2.21
N GLU A 231 18.28 22.46 -2.54
CA GLU A 231 19.58 21.81 -2.79
C GLU A 231 20.08 20.94 -1.63
N ASP A 232 19.69 21.30 -0.41
CA ASP A 232 20.00 20.53 0.81
C ASP A 232 19.21 19.22 0.93
N THR A 233 18.18 19.03 0.13
CA THR A 233 17.33 17.83 0.14
C THR A 233 17.68 16.93 -1.04
N LYS A 234 18.48 15.92 -0.79
CA LYS A 234 18.77 14.89 -1.81
C LYS A 234 17.65 13.85 -1.80
N ILE A 235 16.80 13.91 -2.81
CA ILE A 235 15.62 13.03 -2.88
C ILE A 235 16.00 11.54 -2.96
N ASP A 236 17.16 11.20 -3.48
CA ASP A 236 17.66 9.84 -3.57
C ASP A 236 18.04 9.22 -2.21
N ASP A 237 18.31 10.04 -1.20
CA ASP A 237 18.57 9.58 0.16
C ASP A 237 17.28 9.15 0.89
N TRP A 238 16.11 9.32 0.25
CA TRP A 238 14.82 8.91 0.78
C TRP A 238 14.39 7.59 0.13
N GLY A 239 14.74 6.47 0.77
CA GLY A 239 14.39 5.13 0.29
C GLY A 239 12.88 4.87 0.25
N ILE A 240 12.12 5.52 1.13
CA ILE A 240 10.65 5.54 1.16
C ILE A 240 10.19 6.96 1.42
N GLY A 241 8.97 7.30 0.99
CA GLY A 241 8.40 8.60 1.35
C GLY A 241 7.20 9.00 0.54
N ALA A 242 6.72 10.20 0.87
CA ALA A 242 5.70 10.94 0.14
C ALA A 242 6.11 12.40 0.02
N ALA A 243 5.86 13.01 -1.15
CA ALA A 243 6.04 14.44 -1.41
C ALA A 243 4.70 15.05 -1.79
N PHE A 244 4.26 16.06 -1.05
CA PHE A 244 3.05 16.84 -1.34
C PHE A 244 3.46 18.11 -2.04
N LEU A 245 2.99 18.29 -3.27
CA LEU A 245 3.25 19.46 -4.11
C LEU A 245 2.05 20.40 -4.03
N GLY A 246 2.26 21.53 -3.40
CA GLY A 246 1.24 22.57 -3.24
C GLY A 246 1.71 23.91 -3.79
N GLU A 247 0.80 24.87 -3.88
CA GLU A 247 1.06 26.20 -4.44
C GLU A 247 2.13 26.99 -3.68
N LYS A 248 2.33 26.71 -2.38
CA LYS A 248 3.27 27.46 -1.52
C LYS A 248 4.58 26.71 -1.27
N GLY A 249 4.69 25.47 -1.72
CA GLY A 249 5.88 24.67 -1.49
C GLY A 249 5.64 23.16 -1.52
N VAL A 250 6.64 22.44 -1.08
CA VAL A 250 6.67 20.97 -1.06
C VAL A 250 6.97 20.47 0.34
N VAL A 251 6.19 19.49 0.82
CA VAL A 251 6.53 18.68 2.00
C VAL A 251 6.98 17.32 1.52
N VAL A 252 8.20 16.92 1.87
CA VAL A 252 8.72 15.55 1.73
C VAL A 252 8.73 14.90 3.10
N ALA A 253 8.20 13.68 3.21
CA ALA A 253 8.12 12.97 4.48
C ALA A 253 8.31 11.47 4.32
N ASP A 254 8.89 10.82 5.34
CA ASP A 254 8.89 9.38 5.55
C ASP A 254 8.27 9.03 6.93
N TYR A 255 8.52 7.84 7.45
CA TYR A 255 7.97 7.41 8.74
C TYR A 255 8.45 8.22 9.94
N GLY A 256 9.64 8.82 9.87
CA GLY A 256 10.30 9.44 11.03
C GLY A 256 10.70 10.90 10.87
N LYS A 257 10.74 11.42 9.65
CA LYS A 257 11.18 12.79 9.37
C LYS A 257 10.37 13.43 8.24
N TYR A 258 10.40 14.77 8.22
CA TYR A 258 9.89 15.55 7.10
C TYR A 258 10.79 16.77 6.83
N VAL A 259 10.68 17.28 5.61
CA VAL A 259 11.30 18.55 5.17
C VAL A 259 10.22 19.37 4.47
N LEU A 260 10.19 20.67 4.79
CA LEU A 260 9.33 21.65 4.13
C LEU A 260 10.22 22.57 3.28
N SER A 261 10.01 22.56 1.98
CA SER A 261 10.67 23.47 1.03
C SER A 261 9.65 24.48 0.52
N PRO A 262 9.91 25.80 0.62
CA PRO A 262 9.04 26.82 0.03
C PRO A 262 9.01 26.67 -1.48
N ALA A 263 7.95 27.16 -2.13
CA ALA A 263 7.91 27.22 -3.58
C ALA A 263 9.07 28.08 -4.11
N ALA A 264 9.65 27.66 -5.24
CA ALA A 264 10.61 28.47 -5.94
C ALA A 264 9.95 29.82 -6.31
N GLN A 265 10.63 30.92 -5.99
CA GLN A 265 10.17 32.28 -6.30
C GLN A 265 10.32 32.56 -7.81
#